data_941551e87b983e2732eaa35fcf663a71
#
_entry.id   941551e87b983e2732eaa35fcf663a71
#
_cell.length_a   1.000
_cell.length_b   1.000
_cell.length_c   1.000
_cell.angle_alpha   90.00
_cell.angle_beta   90.00
_cell.angle_gamma   90.00
#
_symmetry.space_group_name_H-M   'P 1'
#
loop_
_entity.id
_entity.type
_entity.pdbx_description
1 polymer ?
#
loop_
_entity_poly.entity_id
_entity_poly.type
_entity_poly.pdbx_seq_one_letter_code
_entity_poly.pdbx_strand_id
1 'polypeptide(L)'
;GIEIIPEVDLPGHAIALLAAMPQLSCKGGTFEAYPEELPLNQRKRGNENMLCIGNPESMRFAQEVVDALIQIFPSKYIHLGGDEVPTAIWEKCPKCQALYKKEGMKEPGELQDFFTRKMSEYIRSKGKIMVGWDEINDRHAATPEDMLTVWRDNGLKAQKAALERGIPVVMCPQHGCYLDWGYAGNSTRKVYEWDPVTSQVTPEQEALVKGGQGALWTERVATQDRVEWMLYPRLAALSEVFWTNASKRNWDDFYRRITDFYPVMRKMGINFYEDDALNEKEFAPTQEKPMLIRPASIDTNIPLNSPYHPEYAFDGKTNTFFWGGSTINPSHYF
;
A
#
# COMPACT_ATOMS: atom_id res chain seq x y z
N GLY A 1 -14.59 -9.71 -14.53
CA GLY A 1 -13.36 -8.94 -14.55
C GLY A 1 -12.78 -8.79 -13.15
N ILE A 2 -11.57 -8.27 -13.05
CA ILE A 2 -10.92 -7.96 -11.78
C ILE A 2 -11.07 -6.45 -11.56
N GLU A 3 -11.52 -6.04 -10.38
CA GLU A 3 -11.53 -4.63 -9.97
C GLU A 3 -10.12 -4.24 -9.50
N ILE A 4 -9.59 -3.13 -10.03
CA ILE A 4 -8.31 -2.57 -9.62
C ILE A 4 -8.58 -1.41 -8.68
N ILE A 5 -8.20 -1.54 -7.42
CA ILE A 5 -8.29 -0.49 -6.41
C ILE A 5 -6.95 0.26 -6.40
N PRO A 6 -6.91 1.54 -6.80
CA PRO A 6 -5.68 2.31 -6.73
C PRO A 6 -5.35 2.69 -5.29
N GLU A 7 -4.05 2.67 -4.96
CA GLU A 7 -3.55 3.15 -3.69
C GLU A 7 -2.49 4.24 -3.90
N VAL A 8 -2.65 5.35 -3.20
CA VAL A 8 -1.62 6.39 -3.01
C VAL A 8 -1.54 6.69 -1.53
N ASP A 9 -0.42 6.34 -0.92
CA ASP A 9 -0.25 6.46 0.52
C ASP A 9 0.01 7.91 0.94
N LEU A 10 -0.88 8.43 1.78
CA LEU A 10 -0.88 9.79 2.32
C LEU A 10 -1.47 9.78 3.74
N PRO A 11 -1.02 10.67 4.63
CA PRO A 11 -0.02 11.74 4.43
C PRO A 11 1.41 11.27 4.64
N GLY A 12 1.64 10.02 5.06
CA GLY A 12 2.93 9.38 5.25
C GLY A 12 3.56 8.89 3.95
N HIS A 13 4.65 8.16 4.07
CA HIS A 13 5.39 7.53 2.95
C HIS A 13 5.62 8.45 1.74
N ALA A 14 5.70 9.78 1.97
CA ALA A 14 5.66 10.81 0.96
C ALA A 14 7.04 11.30 0.48
N ILE A 15 8.15 10.61 0.79
CA ILE A 15 9.51 11.13 0.52
C ILE A 15 9.75 11.38 -0.97
N ALA A 16 9.30 10.50 -1.85
CA ALA A 16 9.44 10.68 -3.29
C ALA A 16 8.61 11.88 -3.79
N LEU A 17 7.40 12.04 -3.24
CA LEU A 17 6.56 13.20 -3.49
C LEU A 17 7.24 14.50 -3.01
N LEU A 18 7.81 14.49 -1.80
CA LEU A 18 8.49 15.67 -1.24
C LEU A 18 9.79 16.00 -1.98
N ALA A 19 10.46 15.01 -2.57
CA ALA A 19 11.59 15.25 -3.46
C ALA A 19 11.17 16.02 -4.73
N ALA A 20 9.97 15.73 -5.25
CA ALA A 20 9.38 16.45 -6.40
C ALA A 20 8.73 17.77 -6.01
N MET A 21 8.08 17.83 -4.84
CA MET A 21 7.26 18.95 -4.39
C MET A 21 7.60 19.37 -2.94
N PRO A 22 8.80 19.88 -2.67
CA PRO A 22 9.28 20.16 -1.31
C PRO A 22 8.45 21.21 -0.55
N GLN A 23 7.70 22.04 -1.28
CA GLN A 23 6.80 23.03 -0.68
C GLN A 23 5.63 22.40 0.09
N LEU A 24 5.32 21.11 -0.15
CA LEU A 24 4.28 20.36 0.57
C LEU A 24 4.78 19.84 1.94
N SER A 25 6.06 19.96 2.23
CA SER A 25 6.67 19.55 3.50
C SER A 25 6.52 20.60 4.60
N CYS A 26 6.74 20.17 5.85
CA CYS A 26 6.81 21.09 7.00
C CYS A 26 8.05 21.97 7.00
N LYS A 27 9.18 21.45 6.50
CA LYS A 27 10.48 22.13 6.52
C LYS A 27 10.76 22.98 5.27
N GLY A 28 10.23 22.56 4.12
CA GLY A 28 10.74 23.02 2.83
C GLY A 28 12.17 22.50 2.58
N GLY A 29 12.84 23.06 1.59
CA GLY A 29 14.22 22.69 1.25
C GLY A 29 14.29 21.55 0.24
N THR A 30 15.39 20.81 0.24
CA THR A 30 15.63 19.70 -0.69
C THR A 30 15.39 18.36 -0.01
N PHE A 31 14.71 17.46 -0.67
CA PHE A 31 14.53 16.08 -0.25
C PHE A 31 15.17 15.17 -1.29
N GLU A 32 15.82 14.12 -0.82
CA GLU A 32 16.31 13.05 -1.67
C GLU A 32 15.38 11.84 -1.51
N ALA A 33 14.84 11.35 -2.61
CA ALA A 33 14.26 10.01 -2.65
C ALA A 33 15.37 9.00 -2.31
N TYR A 34 15.05 7.94 -1.60
CA TYR A 34 16.04 6.98 -1.15
C TYR A 34 16.82 6.41 -2.34
N PRO A 35 18.15 6.52 -2.37
CA PRO A 35 18.96 5.89 -3.42
C PRO A 35 18.78 4.38 -3.38
N GLU A 36 18.55 3.74 -4.54
CA GLU A 36 18.47 2.28 -4.65
C GLU A 36 19.69 1.55 -4.08
N GLU A 37 20.83 2.22 -4.12
CA GLU A 37 22.16 1.70 -3.71
C GLU A 37 22.30 1.61 -2.18
N LEU A 38 21.44 2.28 -1.41
CA LEU A 38 21.53 2.21 0.03
C LEU A 38 20.85 0.95 0.55
N PRO A 39 21.55 0.12 1.35
CA PRO A 39 20.94 -0.98 2.08
C PRO A 39 19.73 -0.49 2.90
N LEU A 40 18.65 -1.30 2.97
CA LEU A 40 17.41 -0.95 3.66
C LEU A 40 17.62 -0.43 5.08
N ASN A 41 18.57 -1.02 5.82
CA ASN A 41 18.91 -0.62 7.18
C ASN A 41 19.64 0.74 7.27
N GLN A 42 20.10 1.28 6.15
CA GLN A 42 20.75 2.59 6.05
C GLN A 42 19.82 3.66 5.47
N ARG A 43 18.67 3.25 4.90
CA ARG A 43 17.63 4.18 4.46
C ARG A 43 17.01 4.77 5.72
N LYS A 44 17.37 5.99 6.04
CA LYS A 44 16.76 6.70 7.18
C LYS A 44 15.29 6.91 6.86
N ARG A 45 14.41 6.14 7.48
CA ARG A 45 12.99 6.47 7.60
C ARG A 45 12.94 7.73 8.47
N GLY A 46 13.10 8.90 7.82
CA GLY A 46 13.15 10.16 8.55
C GLY A 46 11.76 10.58 9.02
N ASN A 47 11.68 11.25 10.17
CA ASN A 47 10.48 11.93 10.65
C ASN A 47 9.95 13.02 9.69
N GLU A 48 10.45 13.07 8.46
CA GLU A 48 10.17 14.09 7.45
C GLU A 48 9.39 13.54 6.24
N ASN A 49 9.05 12.27 6.29
CA ASN A 49 8.40 11.54 5.20
C ASN A 49 6.87 11.73 5.20
N MET A 50 6.40 12.96 5.37
CA MET A 50 4.96 13.22 5.39
C MET A 50 4.61 14.63 4.93
N LEU A 51 3.37 14.80 4.47
CA LEU A 51 2.81 16.10 4.10
C LEU A 51 2.67 17.04 5.30
N CYS A 52 2.81 18.33 5.03
CA CYS A 52 2.48 19.38 5.97
C CYS A 52 0.96 19.60 6.01
N ILE A 53 0.27 19.04 6.97
CA ILE A 53 -1.21 19.15 7.07
C ILE A 53 -1.68 20.59 7.32
N GLY A 54 -0.86 21.42 7.97
CA GLY A 54 -1.13 22.84 8.13
C GLY A 54 -0.94 23.68 6.86
N ASN A 55 -0.43 23.09 5.77
CA ASN A 55 -0.34 23.74 4.48
C ASN A 55 -1.59 23.41 3.63
N PRO A 56 -2.44 24.42 3.28
CA PRO A 56 -3.63 24.17 2.46
C PRO A 56 -3.34 23.53 1.10
N GLU A 57 -2.14 23.75 0.56
CA GLU A 57 -1.72 23.13 -0.72
C GLU A 57 -1.58 21.63 -0.61
N SER A 58 -1.21 21.09 0.55
CA SER A 58 -1.13 19.64 0.77
C SER A 58 -2.49 18.96 0.63
N MET A 59 -3.53 19.59 1.18
CA MET A 59 -4.90 19.10 1.06
C MET A 59 -5.39 19.18 -0.39
N ARG A 60 -5.16 20.32 -1.04
CA ARG A 60 -5.53 20.50 -2.46
C ARG A 60 -4.84 19.48 -3.34
N PHE A 61 -3.54 19.27 -3.16
CA PHE A 61 -2.77 18.26 -3.90
C PHE A 61 -3.35 16.85 -3.69
N ALA A 62 -3.64 16.45 -2.44
CA ALA A 62 -4.24 15.15 -2.18
C ALA A 62 -5.59 14.97 -2.89
N GLN A 63 -6.40 16.03 -2.95
CA GLN A 63 -7.68 16.02 -3.69
C GLN A 63 -7.46 15.90 -5.20
N GLU A 64 -6.49 16.62 -5.76
CA GLU A 64 -6.13 16.53 -7.19
C GLU A 64 -5.65 15.13 -7.56
N VAL A 65 -4.86 14.46 -6.68
CA VAL A 65 -4.45 13.06 -6.85
C VAL A 65 -5.68 12.15 -6.88
N VAL A 66 -6.61 12.30 -5.96
CA VAL A 66 -7.85 11.51 -5.93
C VAL A 66 -8.67 11.73 -7.21
N ASP A 67 -8.79 12.97 -7.67
CA ASP A 67 -9.52 13.27 -8.93
C ASP A 67 -8.86 12.58 -10.14
N ALA A 68 -7.53 12.56 -10.20
CA ALA A 68 -6.80 11.84 -11.25
C ALA A 68 -7.03 10.34 -11.18
N LEU A 69 -6.97 9.74 -9.98
CA LEU A 69 -7.23 8.32 -9.79
C LEU A 69 -8.64 7.93 -10.20
N ILE A 70 -9.64 8.73 -9.87
CA ILE A 70 -11.04 8.49 -10.25
C ILE A 70 -11.23 8.51 -11.77
N GLN A 71 -10.47 9.33 -12.50
CA GLN A 71 -10.52 9.37 -13.97
C GLN A 71 -9.90 8.14 -14.61
N ILE A 72 -8.86 7.57 -13.99
CA ILE A 72 -8.10 6.44 -14.53
C ILE A 72 -8.75 5.10 -14.14
N PHE A 73 -9.21 5.00 -12.88
CA PHE A 73 -9.69 3.74 -12.31
C PHE A 73 -11.21 3.76 -12.09
N PRO A 74 -11.94 2.82 -12.69
CA PRO A 74 -13.39 2.73 -12.53
C PRO A 74 -13.83 2.25 -11.15
N SER A 75 -12.90 1.78 -10.30
CA SER A 75 -13.19 1.27 -8.96
C SER A 75 -14.02 2.26 -8.15
N LYS A 76 -14.92 1.72 -7.34
CA LYS A 76 -15.63 2.50 -6.33
C LYS A 76 -14.77 2.81 -5.09
N TYR A 77 -13.62 2.16 -4.96
CA TYR A 77 -12.71 2.30 -3.84
C TYR A 77 -11.47 3.09 -4.23
N ILE A 78 -11.01 3.97 -3.33
CA ILE A 78 -9.73 4.68 -3.41
C ILE A 78 -9.00 4.44 -2.09
N HIS A 79 -7.83 3.83 -2.15
CA HIS A 79 -7.01 3.58 -0.96
C HIS A 79 -6.02 4.72 -0.78
N LEU A 80 -6.03 5.36 0.40
CA LEU A 80 -5.15 6.49 0.73
C LEU A 80 -4.02 6.14 1.71
N GLY A 81 -3.80 4.86 2.00
CA GLY A 81 -2.78 4.48 2.97
C GLY A 81 -3.11 4.95 4.39
N GLY A 82 -2.26 5.79 4.95
CA GLY A 82 -2.43 6.39 6.27
C GLY A 82 -1.71 5.67 7.39
N ASP A 83 -0.83 4.71 7.04
CA ASP A 83 -0.01 3.95 7.96
C ASP A 83 1.29 4.67 8.33
N GLU A 84 1.85 4.26 9.47
CA GLU A 84 3.18 4.64 9.95
C GLU A 84 3.49 6.15 9.92
N VAL A 85 2.50 7.00 10.14
CA VAL A 85 2.64 8.46 10.06
C VAL A 85 3.35 9.01 11.30
N PRO A 86 4.61 9.51 11.18
CA PRO A 86 5.33 10.07 12.32
C PRO A 86 4.88 11.51 12.58
N THR A 87 4.22 11.76 13.71
CA THR A 87 3.62 13.07 14.05
C THR A 87 4.60 14.13 14.57
N ALA A 88 5.81 13.74 14.97
CA ALA A 88 6.76 14.60 15.68
C ALA A 88 7.15 15.88 14.92
N ILE A 89 7.16 15.87 13.58
CA ILE A 89 7.49 17.06 12.81
C ILE A 89 6.37 18.09 12.84
N TRP A 90 5.13 17.65 12.94
CA TRP A 90 3.98 18.54 13.01
C TRP A 90 3.98 19.37 14.29
N GLU A 91 4.54 18.83 15.38
CA GLU A 91 4.68 19.54 16.64
C GLU A 91 5.58 20.78 16.53
N LYS A 92 6.55 20.73 15.63
CA LYS A 92 7.53 21.81 15.39
C LYS A 92 7.17 22.71 14.21
N CYS A 93 6.19 22.35 13.43
CA CYS A 93 5.79 23.08 12.22
C CYS A 93 4.82 24.23 12.57
N PRO A 94 5.16 25.50 12.31
CA PRO A 94 4.27 26.62 12.64
C PRO A 94 2.91 26.54 11.95
N LYS A 95 2.86 26.06 10.70
CA LYS A 95 1.60 25.90 9.93
C LYS A 95 0.72 24.82 10.57
N CYS A 96 1.31 23.67 10.92
CA CYS A 96 0.58 22.58 11.59
C CYS A 96 0.09 23.01 12.97
N GLN A 97 0.92 23.74 13.73
CA GLN A 97 0.55 24.26 15.04
C GLN A 97 -0.56 25.34 14.95
N ALA A 98 -0.59 26.13 13.89
CA ALA A 98 -1.67 27.08 13.66
C ALA A 98 -3.01 26.35 13.40
N LEU A 99 -2.99 25.31 12.55
CA LEU A 99 -4.16 24.46 12.30
C LEU A 99 -4.60 23.72 13.58
N TYR A 100 -3.65 23.13 14.30
CA TYR A 100 -3.89 22.44 15.55
C TYR A 100 -4.65 23.31 16.56
N LYS A 101 -4.20 24.56 16.75
CA LYS A 101 -4.86 25.52 17.63
C LYS A 101 -6.23 25.96 17.11
N LYS A 102 -6.35 26.21 15.81
CA LYS A 102 -7.59 26.64 15.17
C LYS A 102 -8.70 25.61 15.35
N GLU A 103 -8.37 24.33 15.18
CA GLU A 103 -9.34 23.23 15.27
C GLU A 103 -9.51 22.72 16.73
N GLY A 104 -8.82 23.30 17.70
CA GLY A 104 -8.92 22.93 19.12
C GLY A 104 -8.46 21.51 19.43
N MET A 105 -7.48 21.01 18.68
CA MET A 105 -6.93 19.67 18.84
C MET A 105 -6.16 19.54 20.16
N LYS A 106 -6.08 18.31 20.70
CA LYS A 106 -5.46 18.04 22.01
C LYS A 106 -4.14 17.28 21.89
N GLU A 107 -3.96 16.51 20.81
CA GLU A 107 -2.75 15.73 20.55
C GLU A 107 -2.34 15.81 19.08
N PRO A 108 -1.02 15.69 18.76
CA PRO A 108 -0.50 15.86 17.39
C PRO A 108 -1.11 14.91 16.37
N GLY A 109 -1.49 13.70 16.78
CA GLY A 109 -2.11 12.70 15.93
C GLY A 109 -3.47 13.14 15.36
N GLU A 110 -4.16 14.09 16.01
CA GLU A 110 -5.44 14.60 15.50
C GLU A 110 -5.28 15.38 14.18
N LEU A 111 -4.07 15.78 13.80
CA LEU A 111 -3.80 16.33 12.48
C LEU A 111 -3.96 15.27 11.38
N GLN A 112 -3.54 14.03 11.66
CA GLN A 112 -3.82 12.91 10.75
C GLN A 112 -5.32 12.62 10.68
N ASP A 113 -6.00 12.64 11.81
CA ASP A 113 -7.46 12.44 11.87
C ASP A 113 -8.20 13.51 11.08
N PHE A 114 -7.76 14.76 11.19
CA PHE A 114 -8.29 15.88 10.39
C PHE A 114 -8.12 15.62 8.89
N PHE A 115 -6.91 15.23 8.47
CA PHE A 115 -6.63 14.89 7.08
C PHE A 115 -7.51 13.73 6.61
N THR A 116 -7.56 12.64 7.37
CA THR A 116 -8.36 11.45 7.06
C THR A 116 -9.84 11.80 6.88
N ARG A 117 -10.44 12.53 7.84
CA ARG A 117 -11.85 12.94 7.74
C ARG A 117 -12.12 13.81 6.52
N LYS A 118 -11.24 14.78 6.24
CA LYS A 118 -11.40 15.66 5.07
C LYS A 118 -11.27 14.92 3.74
N MET A 119 -10.37 13.96 3.66
CA MET A 119 -10.22 13.14 2.47
C MET A 119 -11.37 12.13 2.31
N SER A 120 -11.86 11.52 3.40
CA SER A 120 -13.04 10.67 3.39
C SER A 120 -14.27 11.44 2.90
N GLU A 121 -14.54 12.63 3.45
CA GLU A 121 -15.61 13.52 2.99
C GLU A 121 -15.49 13.84 1.51
N TYR A 122 -14.26 14.15 1.04
CA TYR A 122 -14.00 14.50 -0.35
C TYR A 122 -14.24 13.32 -1.30
N ILE A 123 -13.66 12.14 -0.99
CA ILE A 123 -13.82 10.91 -1.78
C ILE A 123 -15.29 10.52 -1.86
N ARG A 124 -16.02 10.62 -0.76
CA ARG A 124 -17.45 10.34 -0.69
C ARG A 124 -18.27 11.33 -1.53
N SER A 125 -17.89 12.61 -1.57
CA SER A 125 -18.52 13.61 -2.43
C SER A 125 -18.41 13.29 -3.92
N LYS A 126 -17.42 12.46 -4.31
CA LYS A 126 -17.24 11.93 -5.67
C LYS A 126 -17.96 10.59 -5.90
N GLY A 127 -18.76 10.13 -4.95
CA GLY A 127 -19.47 8.84 -5.04
C GLY A 127 -18.55 7.63 -4.85
N LYS A 128 -17.39 7.79 -4.23
CA LYS A 128 -16.40 6.73 -3.97
C LYS A 128 -16.32 6.43 -2.48
N ILE A 129 -15.66 5.33 -2.14
CA ILE A 129 -15.42 4.88 -0.76
C ILE A 129 -13.93 5.01 -0.49
N MET A 130 -13.57 5.68 0.61
CA MET A 130 -12.20 5.71 1.07
C MET A 130 -11.82 4.37 1.72
N VAL A 131 -10.65 3.87 1.39
CA VAL A 131 -9.99 2.77 2.07
C VAL A 131 -8.71 3.30 2.70
N GLY A 132 -8.34 2.80 3.87
CA GLY A 132 -7.05 3.11 4.49
C GLY A 132 -6.56 1.98 5.37
N TRP A 133 -5.28 2.05 5.74
CA TRP A 133 -4.71 1.13 6.73
C TRP A 133 -5.34 1.38 8.10
N ASP A 134 -5.34 0.38 8.96
CA ASP A 134 -6.10 0.38 10.20
C ASP A 134 -5.71 1.48 11.21
N GLU A 135 -4.53 2.13 11.05
CA GLU A 135 -4.12 3.28 11.86
C GLU A 135 -5.06 4.47 11.77
N ILE A 136 -5.73 4.68 10.64
CA ILE A 136 -6.69 5.78 10.52
C ILE A 136 -7.88 5.66 11.47
N ASN A 137 -8.04 4.49 12.11
CA ASN A 137 -9.07 4.25 13.11
C ASN A 137 -8.58 4.34 14.56
N ASP A 138 -7.30 4.55 14.81
CA ASP A 138 -6.73 4.55 16.17
C ASP A 138 -7.36 5.63 17.08
N ARG A 139 -7.72 6.78 16.51
CA ARG A 139 -8.43 7.88 17.17
C ARG A 139 -9.83 8.12 16.59
N HIS A 140 -10.38 7.10 15.93
CA HIS A 140 -11.74 7.12 15.42
C HIS A 140 -12.01 8.11 14.27
N ALA A 141 -11.02 8.37 13.41
CA ALA A 141 -11.23 9.23 12.24
C ALA A 141 -12.02 8.53 11.13
N ALA A 142 -11.85 7.22 10.96
CA ALA A 142 -12.65 6.44 10.01
C ALA A 142 -14.12 6.31 10.47
N THR A 143 -15.02 6.11 9.52
CA THR A 143 -16.47 6.00 9.72
C THR A 143 -17.01 4.70 9.08
N PRO A 144 -18.26 4.28 9.36
CA PRO A 144 -18.85 3.11 8.71
C PRO A 144 -18.98 3.20 7.18
N GLU A 145 -18.87 4.39 6.61
CA GLU A 145 -18.86 4.62 5.17
C GLU A 145 -17.47 4.42 4.53
N ASP A 146 -16.43 4.26 5.34
CA ASP A 146 -15.06 3.94 4.93
C ASP A 146 -14.83 2.44 5.01
N MET A 147 -13.65 1.97 4.58
CA MET A 147 -13.20 0.59 4.75
C MET A 147 -11.76 0.58 5.25
N LEU A 148 -11.41 -0.38 6.09
CA LEU A 148 -10.04 -0.53 6.60
C LEU A 148 -9.37 -1.76 6.03
N THR A 149 -8.08 -1.63 5.69
CA THR A 149 -7.18 -2.76 5.50
C THR A 149 -6.43 -3.00 6.80
N VAL A 150 -6.68 -4.12 7.45
CA VAL A 150 -6.13 -4.45 8.78
C VAL A 150 -4.84 -5.23 8.61
N TRP A 151 -3.69 -4.67 9.03
CA TRP A 151 -2.38 -5.24 8.75
C TRP A 151 -1.51 -5.50 9.99
N ARG A 152 -1.68 -4.72 11.05
CA ARG A 152 -0.78 -4.76 12.20
C ARG A 152 -0.85 -6.08 12.95
N ASP A 153 0.30 -6.68 13.23
CA ASP A 153 0.47 -7.93 13.97
C ASP A 153 -0.38 -9.08 13.38
N ASN A 154 -1.28 -9.63 14.19
CA ASN A 154 -2.25 -10.66 13.79
C ASN A 154 -3.63 -10.08 13.42
N GLY A 155 -3.78 -8.76 13.42
CA GLY A 155 -4.99 -8.05 13.05
C GLY A 155 -6.14 -8.06 14.08
N LEU A 156 -6.05 -8.88 15.14
CA LEU A 156 -7.19 -9.11 16.04
C LEU A 156 -7.71 -7.84 16.73
N LYS A 157 -6.80 -7.03 17.27
CA LYS A 157 -7.16 -5.79 17.97
C LYS A 157 -7.81 -4.77 17.04
N ALA A 158 -7.22 -4.55 15.88
CA ALA A 158 -7.71 -3.57 14.91
C ALA A 158 -9.04 -4.03 14.27
N GLN A 159 -9.16 -5.34 13.93
CA GLN A 159 -10.41 -5.92 13.44
C GLN A 159 -11.54 -5.69 14.44
N LYS A 160 -11.33 -6.06 15.71
CA LYS A 160 -12.34 -5.87 16.77
C LYS A 160 -12.78 -4.42 16.88
N ALA A 161 -11.82 -3.50 16.98
CA ALA A 161 -12.09 -2.06 17.09
C ALA A 161 -12.88 -1.50 15.89
N ALA A 162 -12.61 -1.98 14.69
CA ALA A 162 -13.34 -1.59 13.49
C ALA A 162 -14.76 -2.14 13.49
N LEU A 163 -14.93 -3.44 13.75
CA LEU A 163 -16.22 -4.12 13.70
C LEU A 163 -17.19 -3.63 14.79
N GLU A 164 -16.70 -3.32 15.99
CA GLU A 164 -17.49 -2.69 17.06
C GLU A 164 -18.06 -1.33 16.65
N ARG A 165 -17.41 -0.64 15.69
CA ARG A 165 -17.87 0.63 15.13
C ARG A 165 -18.65 0.48 13.82
N GLY A 166 -18.90 -0.73 13.37
CA GLY A 166 -19.61 -1.01 12.12
C GLY A 166 -18.78 -0.70 10.87
N ILE A 167 -17.44 -0.59 10.97
CA ILE A 167 -16.56 -0.28 9.84
C ILE A 167 -16.19 -1.58 9.12
N PRO A 168 -16.42 -1.68 7.80
CA PRO A 168 -15.98 -2.83 7.00
C PRO A 168 -14.47 -2.98 7.00
N VAL A 169 -13.99 -4.23 6.96
CA VAL A 169 -12.55 -4.55 6.96
C VAL A 169 -12.18 -5.54 5.85
N VAL A 170 -10.98 -5.33 5.28
CA VAL A 170 -10.21 -6.33 4.54
C VAL A 170 -9.03 -6.74 5.41
N MET A 171 -8.87 -8.03 5.64
CA MET A 171 -7.82 -8.53 6.51
C MET A 171 -6.53 -8.76 5.73
N CYS A 172 -5.43 -8.13 6.18
CA CYS A 172 -4.10 -8.25 5.59
C CYS A 172 -3.01 -8.35 6.68
N PRO A 173 -3.21 -9.17 7.76
CA PRO A 173 -2.26 -9.17 8.86
C PRO A 173 -0.88 -9.65 8.40
N GLN A 174 0.17 -9.10 9.03
CA GLN A 174 1.56 -9.48 8.75
C GLN A 174 1.75 -10.99 8.84
N HIS A 175 1.20 -11.62 9.88
CA HIS A 175 1.17 -13.07 10.03
C HIS A 175 0.06 -13.67 9.17
N GLY A 176 0.44 -14.30 8.07
CA GLY A 176 -0.45 -14.97 7.12
C GLY A 176 -0.58 -14.27 5.76
N CYS A 177 -0.53 -12.93 5.71
CA CYS A 177 -0.82 -12.19 4.49
C CYS A 177 0.36 -11.45 3.87
N TYR A 178 1.46 -11.21 4.60
CA TYR A 178 2.65 -10.55 4.05
C TYR A 178 3.53 -11.57 3.31
N LEU A 179 3.38 -11.61 2.00
CA LEU A 179 4.07 -12.57 1.14
C LEU A 179 5.50 -12.13 0.77
N ASP A 180 5.90 -10.91 1.13
CA ASP A 180 7.29 -10.43 1.07
C ASP A 180 8.15 -10.91 2.25
N TRP A 181 7.54 -11.49 3.28
CA TRP A 181 8.27 -12.15 4.36
C TRP A 181 8.76 -13.54 3.90
N GLY A 182 9.96 -13.92 4.37
CA GLY A 182 10.53 -15.24 4.09
C GLY A 182 9.64 -16.40 4.55
N TYR A 183 9.78 -17.54 3.89
CA TYR A 183 8.99 -18.75 4.19
C TYR A 183 9.18 -19.28 5.62
N ALA A 184 10.35 -19.04 6.26
CA ALA A 184 10.57 -19.37 7.68
C ALA A 184 9.57 -18.67 8.61
N GLY A 185 9.27 -17.39 8.33
CA GLY A 185 8.31 -16.61 9.10
C GLY A 185 6.86 -16.88 8.72
N ASN A 186 6.60 -17.09 7.43
CA ASN A 186 5.28 -17.13 6.82
C ASN A 186 5.19 -18.28 5.80
N SER A 187 5.25 -19.54 6.28
CA SER A 187 5.20 -20.73 5.43
C SER A 187 3.84 -20.87 4.72
N THR A 188 3.80 -21.65 3.65
CA THR A 188 2.55 -21.95 2.91
C THR A 188 1.47 -22.48 3.84
N ARG A 189 1.85 -23.34 4.78
CA ARG A 189 0.92 -23.91 5.77
C ARG A 189 0.36 -22.86 6.71
N LYS A 190 1.19 -21.97 7.26
CA LYS A 190 0.74 -20.86 8.11
C LYS A 190 -0.25 -19.95 7.39
N VAL A 191 0.04 -19.66 6.11
CA VAL A 191 -0.85 -18.87 5.24
C VAL A 191 -2.18 -19.57 5.03
N TYR A 192 -2.17 -20.88 4.80
CA TYR A 192 -3.38 -21.68 4.59
C TYR A 192 -4.23 -21.86 5.87
N GLU A 193 -3.59 -21.98 7.03
CA GLU A 193 -4.27 -22.16 8.32
C GLU A 193 -4.85 -20.85 8.87
N TRP A 194 -4.50 -19.72 8.29
CA TRP A 194 -5.06 -18.43 8.67
C TRP A 194 -6.51 -18.27 8.19
N ASP A 195 -7.28 -17.41 8.86
CA ASP A 195 -8.67 -17.12 8.51
C ASP A 195 -8.98 -15.62 8.69
N PRO A 196 -9.60 -14.94 7.69
CA PRO A 196 -10.01 -13.55 7.85
C PRO A 196 -11.16 -13.36 8.86
N VAL A 197 -11.98 -14.38 9.05
CA VAL A 197 -13.03 -14.39 10.08
C VAL A 197 -12.47 -15.01 11.36
N THR A 198 -11.93 -14.16 12.23
CA THR A 198 -11.33 -14.62 13.47
C THR A 198 -12.38 -15.05 14.51
N SER A 199 -11.96 -15.75 15.56
CA SER A 199 -12.85 -16.19 16.66
C SER A 199 -13.50 -15.04 17.44
N GLN A 200 -13.10 -13.79 17.20
CA GLN A 200 -13.68 -12.61 17.84
C GLN A 200 -14.84 -11.99 17.02
N VAL A 201 -15.03 -12.43 15.79
CA VAL A 201 -16.09 -11.93 14.89
C VAL A 201 -17.41 -12.60 15.27
N THR A 202 -18.42 -11.79 15.60
CA THR A 202 -19.76 -12.33 15.82
C THR A 202 -20.48 -12.58 14.49
N PRO A 203 -21.53 -13.44 14.45
CA PRO A 203 -22.28 -13.69 13.21
C PRO A 203 -22.84 -12.41 12.56
N GLU A 204 -23.23 -11.43 13.37
CA GLU A 204 -23.76 -10.15 12.89
C GLU A 204 -22.66 -9.27 12.25
N GLN A 205 -21.43 -9.45 12.70
CA GLN A 205 -20.26 -8.71 12.19
C GLN A 205 -19.62 -9.36 10.97
N GLU A 206 -19.88 -10.63 10.70
CA GLU A 206 -19.25 -11.39 9.61
C GLU A 206 -19.41 -10.69 8.25
N ALA A 207 -20.58 -10.09 8.00
CA ALA A 207 -20.85 -9.34 6.77
C ALA A 207 -19.95 -8.10 6.57
N LEU A 208 -19.32 -7.60 7.65
CA LEU A 208 -18.38 -6.49 7.60
C LEU A 208 -16.95 -6.95 7.25
N VAL A 209 -16.64 -8.24 7.41
CA VAL A 209 -15.35 -8.80 6.94
C VAL A 209 -15.46 -9.10 5.45
N LYS A 210 -14.84 -8.26 4.62
CA LYS A 210 -14.96 -8.33 3.15
C LYS A 210 -14.04 -9.37 2.52
N GLY A 211 -13.23 -10.04 3.33
CA GLY A 211 -12.25 -11.03 2.91
C GLY A 211 -10.86 -10.66 3.35
N GLY A 212 -9.87 -11.03 2.55
CA GLY A 212 -8.47 -10.74 2.85
C GLY A 212 -7.66 -10.31 1.64
N GLN A 213 -6.44 -9.89 1.91
CA GLN A 213 -5.48 -9.42 0.92
C GLN A 213 -4.11 -10.03 1.23
N GLY A 214 -3.43 -10.54 0.20
CA GLY A 214 -2.00 -10.86 0.28
C GLY A 214 -1.18 -9.65 -0.14
N ALA A 215 -0.27 -9.19 0.72
CA ALA A 215 0.62 -8.08 0.42
C ALA A 215 1.99 -8.59 -0.07
N LEU A 216 2.56 -7.93 -1.06
CA LEU A 216 3.92 -8.15 -1.53
C LEU A 216 4.62 -6.80 -1.68
N TRP A 217 5.27 -6.37 -0.60
CA TRP A 217 6.08 -5.15 -0.59
C TRP A 217 7.41 -5.38 -1.32
N THR A 218 7.87 -4.39 -2.06
CA THR A 218 8.93 -4.60 -3.04
C THR A 218 10.33 -4.20 -2.58
N GLU A 219 10.53 -3.78 -1.34
CA GLU A 219 11.83 -3.40 -0.81
C GLU A 219 12.89 -4.52 -0.91
N ARG A 220 12.44 -5.79 -0.97
CA ARG A 220 13.30 -6.97 -1.07
C ARG A 220 12.98 -7.83 -2.28
N VAL A 221 12.17 -7.30 -3.20
CA VAL A 221 11.66 -8.01 -4.37
C VAL A 221 12.00 -7.22 -5.63
N ALA A 222 13.21 -7.43 -6.14
CA ALA A 222 13.78 -6.62 -7.22
C ALA A 222 13.53 -7.18 -8.63
N THR A 223 13.12 -8.45 -8.76
CA THR A 223 12.97 -9.13 -10.05
C THR A 223 11.65 -9.88 -10.13
N GLN A 224 11.17 -10.15 -11.36
CA GLN A 224 9.98 -10.96 -11.58
C GLN A 224 10.14 -12.37 -10.98
N ASP A 225 11.27 -13.01 -11.16
CA ASP A 225 11.56 -14.32 -10.57
C ASP A 225 11.39 -14.31 -9.05
N ARG A 226 11.82 -13.21 -8.41
CA ARG A 226 11.64 -13.05 -6.97
C ARG A 226 10.19 -12.83 -6.60
N VAL A 227 9.43 -12.07 -7.38
CA VAL A 227 7.97 -11.92 -7.21
C VAL A 227 7.30 -13.28 -7.22
N GLU A 228 7.55 -14.08 -8.25
CA GLU A 228 6.94 -15.40 -8.43
C GLU A 228 7.31 -16.36 -7.29
N TRP A 229 8.59 -16.38 -6.93
CA TRP A 229 9.09 -17.20 -5.82
C TRP A 229 8.47 -16.81 -4.47
N MET A 230 8.26 -15.52 -4.22
CA MET A 230 7.63 -15.05 -2.99
C MET A 230 6.13 -15.30 -2.98
N LEU A 231 5.46 -15.21 -4.12
CA LEU A 231 4.01 -15.39 -4.23
C LEU A 231 3.62 -16.87 -4.18
N TYR A 232 4.28 -17.73 -4.95
CA TYR A 232 3.83 -19.11 -5.11
C TYR A 232 4.64 -20.10 -4.30
N PRO A 233 3.97 -21.06 -3.60
CA PRO A 233 2.55 -21.41 -3.67
C PRO A 233 1.64 -20.66 -2.69
N ARG A 234 2.15 -19.72 -1.88
CA ARG A 234 1.38 -19.03 -0.82
C ARG A 234 0.16 -18.28 -1.34
N LEU A 235 0.26 -17.64 -2.50
CA LEU A 235 -0.89 -16.96 -3.10
C LEU A 235 -2.01 -17.94 -3.47
N ALA A 236 -1.68 -19.16 -3.91
CA ALA A 236 -2.66 -20.20 -4.14
C ALA A 236 -3.33 -20.64 -2.82
N ALA A 237 -2.56 -20.73 -1.73
CA ALA A 237 -3.10 -21.01 -0.41
C ALA A 237 -4.07 -19.93 0.06
N LEU A 238 -3.70 -18.64 -0.05
CA LEU A 238 -4.61 -17.53 0.25
C LEU A 238 -5.86 -17.54 -0.63
N SER A 239 -5.72 -17.86 -1.90
CA SER A 239 -6.88 -17.94 -2.81
C SER A 239 -7.90 -18.96 -2.33
N GLU A 240 -7.44 -20.12 -1.86
CA GLU A 240 -8.35 -21.11 -1.29
C GLU A 240 -8.94 -20.66 0.06
N VAL A 241 -8.13 -20.01 0.90
CA VAL A 241 -8.60 -19.44 2.17
C VAL A 241 -9.75 -18.44 1.94
N PHE A 242 -9.65 -17.60 0.93
CA PHE A 242 -10.68 -16.59 0.65
C PHE A 242 -11.90 -17.14 -0.07
N TRP A 243 -11.74 -18.23 -0.82
CA TRP A 243 -12.81 -18.82 -1.62
C TRP A 243 -13.60 -19.90 -0.88
N THR A 244 -12.94 -20.63 0.02
CA THR A 244 -13.48 -21.87 0.62
C THR A 244 -13.84 -21.62 2.09
N ASN A 245 -15.05 -21.99 2.45
CA ASN A 245 -15.50 -21.95 3.85
C ASN A 245 -14.51 -22.74 4.73
N ALA A 246 -14.14 -22.16 5.87
CA ALA A 246 -13.15 -22.71 6.80
C ALA A 246 -13.41 -24.18 7.18
N SER A 247 -14.70 -24.56 7.39
CA SER A 247 -15.09 -25.93 7.73
C SER A 247 -14.84 -26.96 6.61
N LYS A 248 -14.57 -26.51 5.38
CA LYS A 248 -14.31 -27.36 4.21
C LYS A 248 -12.85 -27.38 3.80
N ARG A 249 -12.01 -26.53 4.40
CA ARG A 249 -10.58 -26.48 4.12
C ARG A 249 -9.88 -27.67 4.75
N ASN A 250 -8.94 -28.27 4.00
CA ASN A 250 -8.11 -29.38 4.45
C ASN A 250 -6.70 -29.20 3.90
N TRP A 251 -5.71 -29.05 4.80
CA TRP A 251 -4.32 -28.82 4.45
C TRP A 251 -3.74 -29.96 3.60
N ASP A 252 -3.95 -31.21 3.98
CA ASP A 252 -3.34 -32.35 3.28
C ASP A 252 -3.88 -32.49 1.86
N ASP A 253 -5.18 -32.24 1.67
CA ASP A 253 -5.77 -32.20 0.32
C ASP A 253 -5.27 -31.01 -0.49
N PHE A 254 -5.19 -29.82 0.10
CA PHE A 254 -4.61 -28.65 -0.57
C PHE A 254 -3.16 -28.91 -0.96
N TYR A 255 -2.34 -29.43 -0.02
CA TYR A 255 -0.92 -29.69 -0.27
C TYR A 255 -0.71 -30.70 -1.40
N ARG A 256 -1.50 -31.77 -1.43
CA ARG A 256 -1.48 -32.73 -2.54
C ARG A 256 -1.82 -32.03 -3.88
N ARG A 257 -2.89 -31.27 -3.93
CA ARG A 257 -3.34 -30.57 -5.17
C ARG A 257 -2.31 -29.56 -5.66
N ILE A 258 -1.70 -28.79 -4.77
CA ILE A 258 -0.71 -27.80 -5.17
C ILE A 258 0.60 -28.46 -5.64
N THR A 259 1.04 -29.54 -5.01
CA THR A 259 2.20 -30.30 -5.46
C THR A 259 1.95 -30.99 -6.81
N ASP A 260 0.76 -31.53 -7.03
CA ASP A 260 0.33 -32.05 -8.34
C ASP A 260 0.30 -30.97 -9.43
N PHE A 261 0.15 -29.69 -9.03
CA PHE A 261 0.15 -28.55 -9.96
C PHE A 261 1.56 -28.00 -10.27
N TYR A 262 2.58 -28.33 -9.49
CA TYR A 262 3.96 -27.85 -9.72
C TYR A 262 4.50 -28.17 -11.14
N PRO A 263 4.27 -29.33 -11.76
CA PRO A 263 4.65 -29.56 -13.16
C PRO A 263 4.04 -28.58 -14.15
N VAL A 264 2.81 -28.14 -13.89
CA VAL A 264 2.12 -27.14 -14.72
C VAL A 264 2.79 -25.79 -14.57
N MET A 265 3.08 -25.37 -13.32
CA MET A 265 3.78 -24.11 -13.04
C MET A 265 5.16 -24.08 -13.69
N ARG A 266 5.94 -25.19 -13.62
CA ARG A 266 7.22 -25.31 -14.33
C ARG A 266 7.06 -25.17 -15.85
N LYS A 267 6.03 -25.80 -16.44
CA LYS A 267 5.75 -25.68 -17.87
C LYS A 267 5.37 -24.24 -18.27
N MET A 268 4.74 -23.51 -17.38
CA MET A 268 4.43 -22.09 -17.56
C MET A 268 5.64 -21.17 -17.36
N GLY A 269 6.78 -21.69 -16.90
CA GLY A 269 7.98 -20.91 -16.61
C GLY A 269 7.90 -20.11 -15.32
N ILE A 270 6.97 -20.45 -14.42
CA ILE A 270 6.81 -19.75 -13.12
C ILE A 270 7.91 -20.23 -12.17
N ASN A 271 8.66 -19.29 -11.61
CA ASN A 271 9.65 -19.54 -10.57
C ASN A 271 8.95 -19.57 -9.20
N PHE A 272 8.60 -20.74 -8.71
CA PHE A 272 7.89 -20.90 -7.43
C PHE A 272 8.76 -21.57 -6.37
N TYR A 273 8.44 -21.30 -5.11
CA TYR A 273 9.06 -22.00 -3.97
C TYR A 273 8.51 -23.42 -3.88
N GLU A 274 9.39 -24.41 -3.95
CA GLU A 274 9.03 -25.80 -3.65
C GLU A 274 9.09 -25.97 -2.15
N ASP A 275 7.92 -26.13 -1.54
CA ASP A 275 7.77 -26.31 -0.10
C ASP A 275 8.26 -27.70 0.31
N ASP A 276 9.57 -27.89 0.28
CA ASP A 276 10.23 -29.01 0.93
C ASP A 276 10.26 -28.69 2.42
N ALA A 277 9.54 -29.42 3.22
CA ALA A 277 9.34 -29.21 4.66
C ALA A 277 10.63 -29.09 5.50
N LEU A 278 11.81 -29.18 4.90
CA LEU A 278 13.10 -29.25 5.58
C LEU A 278 14.25 -28.41 4.96
N ASN A 279 14.09 -27.80 3.79
CA ASN A 279 15.18 -27.05 3.15
C ASN A 279 14.70 -25.71 2.63
N GLU A 280 14.86 -24.67 3.43
CA GLU A 280 14.92 -23.30 2.90
C GLU A 280 16.19 -23.18 2.03
N LYS A 281 16.09 -23.51 0.76
CA LYS A 281 17.10 -23.08 -0.18
C LYS A 281 16.97 -21.58 -0.25
N GLU A 282 17.97 -20.88 0.27
CA GLU A 282 18.07 -19.44 0.05
C GLU A 282 17.91 -19.16 -1.45
N PHE A 283 17.02 -18.25 -1.75
CA PHE A 283 16.89 -17.72 -3.10
C PHE A 283 18.26 -17.16 -3.49
N ALA A 284 18.97 -17.82 -4.40
CA ALA A 284 20.12 -17.24 -5.06
C ALA A 284 19.57 -16.25 -6.11
N PRO A 285 19.75 -14.95 -5.90
CA PRO A 285 19.32 -13.98 -6.91
C PRO A 285 20.07 -14.29 -8.20
N THR A 286 19.33 -14.49 -9.28
CA THR A 286 19.92 -14.45 -10.61
C THR A 286 20.62 -13.10 -10.75
N GLN A 287 21.87 -13.09 -11.17
CA GLN A 287 22.67 -11.86 -11.29
C GLN A 287 22.22 -10.98 -12.47
N GLU A 288 21.05 -11.20 -12.99
CA GLU A 288 20.50 -10.34 -14.02
C GLU A 288 20.08 -9.01 -13.37
N LYS A 289 20.85 -7.98 -13.72
CA LYS A 289 20.46 -6.60 -13.44
C LYS A 289 19.05 -6.39 -13.97
N PRO A 290 18.16 -5.72 -13.22
CA PRO A 290 16.84 -5.39 -13.72
C PRO A 290 16.99 -4.74 -15.09
N MET A 291 16.35 -5.32 -16.10
CA MET A 291 16.39 -4.77 -17.44
C MET A 291 15.53 -3.50 -17.42
N LEU A 292 16.20 -2.35 -17.37
CA LEU A 292 15.55 -1.06 -17.56
C LEU A 292 14.91 -1.09 -18.95
N ILE A 293 13.59 -1.19 -18.99
CA ILE A 293 12.84 -1.03 -20.23
C ILE A 293 12.95 0.45 -20.60
N ARG A 294 13.80 0.74 -21.57
CA ARG A 294 13.85 2.07 -22.18
C ARG A 294 12.94 2.06 -23.39
N PRO A 295 11.88 2.88 -23.42
CA PRO A 295 11.08 3.01 -24.63
C PRO A 295 11.95 3.54 -25.78
N ALA A 296 11.67 3.08 -26.99
CA ALA A 296 12.39 3.55 -28.20
C ALA A 296 12.10 5.04 -28.47
N SER A 297 10.94 5.50 -28.05
CA SER A 297 10.52 6.90 -28.09
C SER A 297 9.53 7.17 -26.95
N ILE A 298 9.51 8.42 -26.49
CA ILE A 298 8.55 8.90 -25.50
C ILE A 298 7.75 10.01 -26.17
N ASP A 299 6.43 9.85 -26.21
CA ASP A 299 5.51 10.84 -26.72
C ASP A 299 4.50 11.17 -25.62
N THR A 300 4.28 12.46 -25.34
CA THR A 300 3.33 12.94 -24.34
C THR A 300 2.75 14.28 -24.73
N ASN A 301 1.47 14.48 -24.49
CA ASN A 301 0.80 15.78 -24.64
C ASN A 301 0.72 16.54 -23.31
N ILE A 302 1.34 16.06 -22.24
CA ILE A 302 1.40 16.75 -20.96
C ILE A 302 2.31 17.97 -21.11
N PRO A 303 1.85 19.20 -20.79
CA PRO A 303 2.71 20.38 -20.80
C PRO A 303 3.93 20.19 -19.88
N LEU A 304 5.11 20.42 -20.44
CA LEU A 304 6.36 20.24 -19.71
C LEU A 304 6.64 21.45 -18.82
N ASN A 305 7.10 21.18 -17.61
CA ASN A 305 7.63 22.19 -16.71
C ASN A 305 9.15 22.07 -16.72
N SER A 306 9.84 22.99 -17.41
CA SER A 306 11.32 23.01 -17.43
C SER A 306 11.85 23.14 -15.99
N PRO A 307 12.84 22.32 -15.58
CA PRO A 307 13.74 21.46 -16.38
C PRO A 307 13.31 19.97 -16.50
N TYR A 308 12.05 19.65 -16.30
CA TYR A 308 11.57 18.28 -16.23
C TYR A 308 11.14 17.77 -17.61
N HIS A 309 11.81 16.73 -18.10
CA HIS A 309 11.61 16.14 -19.41
C HIS A 309 11.05 14.72 -19.33
N PRO A 310 10.22 14.28 -20.32
CA PRO A 310 9.63 12.94 -20.29
C PRO A 310 10.68 11.82 -20.21
N GLU A 311 11.85 12.03 -20.79
CA GLU A 311 12.96 11.09 -20.81
C GLU A 311 13.46 10.75 -19.40
N TYR A 312 13.25 11.63 -18.43
CA TYR A 312 13.68 11.43 -17.04
C TYR A 312 12.93 10.29 -16.34
N ALA A 313 11.74 9.95 -16.82
CA ALA A 313 11.01 8.79 -16.30
C ALA A 313 11.71 7.45 -16.61
N PHE A 314 12.61 7.43 -17.59
CA PHE A 314 13.22 6.22 -18.14
C PHE A 314 14.73 6.31 -18.33
N ASP A 315 15.41 7.34 -17.82
CA ASP A 315 16.85 7.55 -18.01
C ASP A 315 17.73 6.66 -17.10
N GLY A 316 17.11 5.94 -16.18
CA GLY A 316 17.79 5.05 -15.22
C GLY A 316 18.50 5.79 -14.10
N LYS A 317 18.25 7.07 -13.91
CA LYS A 317 18.82 7.86 -12.83
C LYS A 317 17.80 8.02 -11.71
N THR A 318 18.24 7.90 -10.49
CA THR A 318 17.38 8.03 -9.30
C THR A 318 17.16 9.47 -8.85
N ASN A 319 17.92 10.41 -9.43
CA ASN A 319 17.86 11.84 -9.10
C ASN A 319 17.19 12.70 -10.18
N THR A 320 16.64 12.08 -11.21
CA THR A 320 15.85 12.74 -12.26
C THR A 320 14.40 12.27 -12.18
N PHE A 321 13.48 13.12 -12.57
CA PHE A 321 12.05 12.78 -12.61
C PHE A 321 11.35 13.60 -13.68
N PHE A 322 10.25 13.06 -14.19
CA PHE A 322 9.35 13.75 -15.08
C PHE A 322 8.19 14.37 -14.29
N TRP A 323 7.86 15.63 -14.62
CA TRP A 323 6.68 16.29 -14.09
C TRP A 323 6.03 17.18 -15.14
N GLY A 324 4.75 16.95 -15.40
CA GLY A 324 3.93 17.81 -16.20
C GLY A 324 3.53 19.07 -15.44
N GLY A 325 3.78 20.24 -15.99
CA GLY A 325 3.54 21.54 -15.34
C GLY A 325 2.08 21.96 -15.19
N SER A 326 1.12 21.08 -15.47
CA SER A 326 -0.31 21.35 -15.38
C SER A 326 -1.06 20.22 -14.68
N THR A 327 -2.28 20.52 -14.24
CA THR A 327 -3.22 19.50 -13.75
C THR A 327 -3.43 18.43 -14.82
N ILE A 328 -3.26 17.16 -14.44
CA ILE A 328 -3.51 16.02 -15.32
C ILE A 328 -5.00 16.02 -15.69
N ASN A 329 -5.32 15.88 -16.96
CA ASN A 329 -6.67 15.71 -17.45
C ASN A 329 -6.78 14.45 -18.33
N PRO A 330 -8.01 13.96 -18.65
CA PRO A 330 -8.19 12.70 -19.38
C PRO A 330 -7.57 12.66 -20.78
N SER A 331 -7.20 13.80 -21.36
CA SER A 331 -6.53 13.86 -22.66
C SER A 331 -5.01 13.75 -22.58
N HIS A 332 -4.42 13.76 -21.37
CA HIS A 332 -2.99 13.61 -21.17
C HIS A 332 -2.60 12.13 -21.26
N TYR A 333 -1.47 11.86 -21.88
CA TYR A 333 -0.87 10.52 -21.99
C TYR A 333 0.67 10.59 -21.90
N PHE A 334 1.29 9.45 -21.67
CA PHE A 334 2.73 9.22 -21.72
C PHE A 334 3.10 8.33 -22.88
#